data_77ffdf99e6987b115f366f0499bfd900
#
_entry.id   77ffdf99e6987b115f366f0499bfd900
#
_cell.length_a   1.000
_cell.length_b   1.000
_cell.length_c   1.000
_cell.angle_alpha   90.00
_cell.angle_beta   90.00
_cell.angle_gamma   90.00
#
_symmetry.space_group_name_H-M   'P 1'
#
loop_
_entity.id
_entity.type
_entity.pdbx_description
1 polymer ?
#
loop_
_entity_poly.entity_id
_entity_poly.type
_entity_poly.pdbx_seq_one_letter_code
_entity_poly.pdbx_strand_id
1 'polypeptide(L)'
;MGIAENVMLAGVLSDNPANLSYMNGFTFKNLQGSNSMKMADLNEESFPVDLEVLNSFNAIIINDYDTSKLDEEQYKTLKKWVNQGGILILGTGPNAGKTLSVFKDDFMTGERGSLIKLSAAGLGALAGFAETIEVLDIKAKGGEALISENGVNIAQQIDKGKGRILLLSFDMGLEPISSWKLNRYFMEALLQRAAPAVYSGEYFEKYMAMDRGYEYRIDRALRNIPELPLPGYKTIIILFAVYILLAAPVSYI
;
A
#
# COMPACT_ATOMS: atom_id res chain seq x y z
N MET A 1 -24.02 -13.55 -24.75
CA MET A 1 -24.29 -13.80 -23.32
C MET A 1 -23.40 -12.81 -22.56
N GLY A 2 -23.98 -11.68 -22.12
CA GLY A 2 -23.20 -10.66 -21.37
C GLY A 2 -22.84 -11.23 -20.01
N ILE A 3 -21.55 -11.28 -19.71
CA ILE A 3 -21.07 -11.52 -18.34
C ILE A 3 -21.56 -10.31 -17.55
N ALA A 4 -22.43 -10.52 -16.58
CA ALA A 4 -22.80 -9.46 -15.65
C ALA A 4 -21.50 -9.02 -14.95
N GLU A 5 -21.07 -7.79 -15.20
CA GLU A 5 -19.98 -7.21 -14.42
C GLU A 5 -20.47 -7.12 -12.98
N ASN A 6 -19.87 -7.90 -12.13
CA ASN A 6 -20.12 -7.77 -10.69
C ASN A 6 -19.53 -6.42 -10.24
N VAL A 7 -20.35 -5.57 -9.67
CA VAL A 7 -19.95 -4.27 -9.17
C VAL A 7 -19.51 -4.42 -7.72
N MET A 8 -18.33 -3.93 -7.40
CA MET A 8 -17.90 -3.67 -6.04
C MET A 8 -18.23 -2.21 -5.70
N LEU A 9 -19.16 -1.98 -4.80
CA LEU A 9 -19.51 -0.64 -4.35
C LEU A 9 -18.67 -0.23 -3.15
N ALA A 10 -17.93 0.87 -3.27
CA ALA A 10 -17.17 1.48 -2.18
C ALA A 10 -17.77 2.83 -1.80
N GLY A 11 -18.14 3.00 -0.54
CA GLY A 11 -18.50 4.30 0.01
C GLY A 11 -17.23 5.09 0.37
N VAL A 12 -17.16 6.36 0.04
CA VAL A 12 -15.99 7.21 0.26
C VAL A 12 -16.36 8.40 1.08
N LEU A 13 -15.73 8.55 2.24
CA LEU A 13 -15.74 9.75 3.07
C LEU A 13 -14.41 10.48 2.85
N SER A 14 -14.44 11.63 2.19
CA SER A 14 -13.28 12.49 1.97
C SER A 14 -13.73 13.93 1.81
N ASP A 15 -12.99 14.88 2.39
CA ASP A 15 -13.22 16.32 2.12
C ASP A 15 -12.80 16.69 0.67
N ASN A 16 -12.00 15.82 0.00
CA ASN A 16 -11.55 15.98 -1.38
C ASN A 16 -11.71 14.67 -2.19
N PRO A 17 -12.94 14.20 -2.45
CA PRO A 17 -13.17 12.89 -3.09
C PRO A 17 -12.58 12.80 -4.50
N ALA A 18 -12.41 13.94 -5.19
CA ALA A 18 -11.78 14.01 -6.51
C ALA A 18 -10.33 13.42 -6.48
N ASN A 19 -9.61 13.57 -5.39
CA ASN A 19 -8.26 13.05 -5.24
C ASN A 19 -8.21 11.51 -5.19
N LEU A 20 -9.34 10.87 -4.93
CA LEU A 20 -9.51 9.41 -4.89
C LEU A 20 -10.18 8.86 -6.14
N SER A 21 -10.59 9.73 -7.09
CA SER A 21 -11.33 9.34 -8.31
C SER A 21 -10.59 8.34 -9.19
N TYR A 22 -9.27 8.26 -9.08
CA TYR A 22 -8.44 7.28 -9.79
C TYR A 22 -8.79 5.83 -9.46
N MET A 23 -9.40 5.58 -8.30
CA MET A 23 -9.84 4.23 -7.90
C MET A 23 -11.14 3.79 -8.58
N ASN A 24 -11.94 4.75 -9.11
CA ASN A 24 -13.18 4.42 -9.77
C ASN A 24 -12.90 3.65 -11.08
N GLY A 25 -13.50 2.48 -11.21
CA GLY A 25 -13.27 1.59 -12.36
C GLY A 25 -12.12 0.61 -12.15
N PHE A 26 -11.46 0.57 -10.99
CA PHE A 26 -10.54 -0.50 -10.69
C PHE A 26 -11.23 -1.86 -10.84
N THR A 27 -10.57 -2.78 -11.52
CA THR A 27 -11.11 -4.10 -11.77
C THR A 27 -10.36 -5.13 -10.95
N PHE A 28 -11.08 -5.87 -10.12
CA PHE A 28 -10.55 -6.93 -9.27
C PHE A 28 -11.09 -8.28 -9.72
N LYS A 29 -10.26 -9.29 -9.65
CA LYS A 29 -10.72 -10.67 -9.83
C LYS A 29 -11.28 -11.19 -8.50
N ASN A 30 -12.38 -11.90 -8.58
CA ASN A 30 -12.92 -12.71 -7.49
C ASN A 30 -13.20 -14.13 -7.97
N LEU A 31 -13.64 -15.00 -7.06
CA LEU A 31 -13.96 -16.40 -7.37
C LEU A 31 -15.09 -16.57 -8.40
N GLN A 32 -15.89 -15.52 -8.64
CA GLN A 32 -17.06 -15.54 -9.53
C GLN A 32 -16.84 -14.77 -10.83
N GLY A 33 -15.67 -14.15 -11.01
CA GLY A 33 -15.34 -13.37 -12.23
C GLY A 33 -14.56 -12.09 -11.94
N SER A 34 -14.92 -11.01 -12.64
CA SER A 34 -14.30 -9.70 -12.48
C SER A 34 -15.28 -8.71 -11.88
N ASN A 35 -14.86 -7.98 -10.86
CA ASN A 35 -15.63 -6.90 -10.24
C ASN A 35 -15.04 -5.55 -10.65
N SER A 36 -15.89 -4.63 -11.06
CA SER A 36 -15.51 -3.24 -11.27
C SER A 36 -15.87 -2.42 -10.03
N MET A 37 -14.89 -1.71 -9.47
CA MET A 37 -15.12 -0.81 -8.35
C MET A 37 -15.90 0.41 -8.79
N LYS A 38 -16.99 0.70 -8.10
CA LYS A 38 -17.74 1.94 -8.21
C LYS A 38 -17.67 2.67 -6.87
N MET A 39 -17.36 3.94 -6.94
CA MET A 39 -17.27 4.79 -5.77
C MET A 39 -18.55 5.59 -5.60
N ALA A 40 -19.02 5.68 -4.37
CA ALA A 40 -20.12 6.55 -3.96
C ALA A 40 -19.57 7.53 -2.93
N ASP A 41 -19.58 8.82 -3.28
CA ASP A 41 -19.16 9.87 -2.37
C ASP A 41 -20.21 10.04 -1.25
N LEU A 42 -19.73 9.94 -0.02
CA LEU A 42 -20.52 10.08 1.20
C LEU A 42 -20.02 11.30 1.99
N ASN A 43 -20.93 11.88 2.76
CA ASN A 43 -20.68 12.95 3.71
C ASN A 43 -21.52 12.73 4.97
N GLU A 44 -21.45 13.62 5.93
CA GLU A 44 -22.20 13.56 7.18
C GLU A 44 -23.72 13.45 6.98
N GLU A 45 -24.27 14.02 5.90
CA GLU A 45 -25.70 14.01 5.63
C GLU A 45 -26.15 12.71 4.92
N SER A 46 -25.27 12.15 4.07
CA SER A 46 -25.57 10.97 3.25
C SER A 46 -25.05 9.66 3.84
N PHE A 47 -24.21 9.71 4.90
CA PHE A 47 -23.73 8.49 5.52
C PHE A 47 -24.86 7.75 6.23
N PRO A 48 -25.12 6.45 5.89
CA PRO A 48 -26.28 5.75 6.38
C PRO A 48 -26.25 5.48 7.89
N VAL A 49 -27.35 5.76 8.57
CA VAL A 49 -27.63 5.28 9.94
C VAL A 49 -28.28 3.89 9.94
N ASP A 50 -28.83 3.48 8.79
CA ASP A 50 -29.41 2.17 8.61
C ASP A 50 -28.35 1.16 8.16
N LEU A 51 -28.21 0.09 8.92
CA LEU A 51 -27.28 -0.98 8.66
C LEU A 51 -27.57 -1.72 7.35
N GLU A 52 -28.84 -1.87 6.96
CA GLU A 52 -29.21 -2.54 5.72
C GLU A 52 -28.72 -1.75 4.50
N VAL A 53 -28.81 -0.42 4.57
CA VAL A 53 -28.26 0.46 3.53
C VAL A 53 -26.74 0.38 3.51
N LEU A 54 -26.09 0.38 4.68
CA LEU A 54 -24.63 0.28 4.76
C LEU A 54 -24.11 -1.09 4.26
N ASN A 55 -24.90 -2.16 4.40
CA ASN A 55 -24.58 -3.49 3.86
C ASN A 55 -24.58 -3.56 2.32
N SER A 56 -25.06 -2.51 1.64
CA SER A 56 -24.92 -2.40 0.18
C SER A 56 -23.48 -2.11 -0.25
N PHE A 57 -22.65 -1.60 0.65
CA PHE A 57 -21.25 -1.33 0.38
C PHE A 57 -20.38 -2.55 0.69
N ASN A 58 -19.44 -2.84 -0.21
CA ASN A 58 -18.42 -3.87 -0.04
C ASN A 58 -17.24 -3.36 0.79
N ALA A 59 -16.96 -2.05 0.70
CA ALA A 59 -15.94 -1.37 1.49
C ALA A 59 -16.37 0.07 1.79
N ILE A 60 -15.91 0.61 2.92
CA ILE A 60 -15.96 2.04 3.23
C ILE A 60 -14.52 2.53 3.29
N ILE A 61 -14.25 3.61 2.59
CA ILE A 61 -12.94 4.28 2.54
C ILE A 61 -13.09 5.63 3.23
N ILE A 62 -12.29 5.88 4.26
CA ILE A 62 -12.20 7.17 4.92
C ILE A 62 -10.78 7.69 4.74
N ASN A 63 -10.64 8.80 4.01
CA ASN A 63 -9.34 9.40 3.72
C ASN A 63 -9.49 10.92 3.65
N ASP A 64 -8.67 11.65 4.39
CA ASP A 64 -8.73 13.11 4.44
C ASP A 64 -10.14 13.63 4.75
N TYR A 65 -10.81 13.05 5.77
CA TYR A 65 -12.14 13.42 6.20
C TYR A 65 -12.18 13.67 7.71
N ASP A 66 -12.88 14.72 8.13
CA ASP A 66 -13.10 14.96 9.56
C ASP A 66 -14.22 14.07 10.09
N THR A 67 -13.82 12.93 10.65
CA THR A 67 -14.77 11.94 11.16
C THR A 67 -15.53 12.39 12.41
N SER A 68 -15.16 13.54 13.04
CA SER A 68 -15.95 14.13 14.12
C SER A 68 -17.30 14.68 13.66
N LYS A 69 -17.49 14.85 12.34
CA LYS A 69 -18.77 15.22 11.72
C LYS A 69 -19.79 14.07 11.73
N LEU A 70 -19.36 12.82 11.87
CA LEU A 70 -20.26 11.68 12.01
C LEU A 70 -20.92 11.74 13.39
N ASP A 71 -22.25 11.63 13.40
CA ASP A 71 -22.98 11.55 14.64
C ASP A 71 -22.81 10.18 15.35
N GLU A 72 -23.33 10.08 16.55
CA GLU A 72 -23.19 8.88 17.40
C GLU A 72 -23.85 7.64 16.74
N GLU A 73 -24.99 7.82 16.07
CA GLU A 73 -25.72 6.72 15.42
C GLU A 73 -24.98 6.25 14.16
N GLN A 74 -24.45 7.18 13.37
CA GLN A 74 -23.63 6.87 12.20
C GLN A 74 -22.37 6.09 12.60
N TYR A 75 -21.67 6.56 13.64
CA TYR A 75 -20.49 5.87 14.14
C TYR A 75 -20.81 4.49 14.72
N LYS A 76 -21.90 4.37 15.45
CA LYS A 76 -22.40 3.08 15.98
C LYS A 76 -22.75 2.10 14.86
N THR A 77 -23.38 2.60 13.80
CA THR A 77 -23.72 1.80 12.61
C THR A 77 -22.48 1.36 11.87
N LEU A 78 -21.49 2.24 11.69
CA LEU A 78 -20.20 1.90 11.10
C LEU A 78 -19.51 0.77 11.89
N LYS A 79 -19.44 0.89 13.23
CA LYS A 79 -18.85 -0.16 14.09
C LYS A 79 -19.59 -1.49 13.94
N LYS A 80 -20.91 -1.45 13.94
CA LYS A 80 -21.75 -2.64 13.79
C LYS A 80 -21.53 -3.31 12.43
N TRP A 81 -21.48 -2.50 11.38
CA TRP A 81 -21.23 -2.97 10.01
C TRP A 81 -19.87 -3.65 9.88
N VAL A 82 -18.81 -3.03 10.39
CA VAL A 82 -17.47 -3.67 10.40
C VAL A 82 -17.53 -4.98 11.18
N ASN A 83 -18.11 -5.01 12.39
CA ASN A 83 -18.18 -6.23 13.19
C ASN A 83 -18.95 -7.37 12.49
N GLN A 84 -19.84 -7.07 11.55
CA GLN A 84 -20.62 -8.06 10.79
C GLN A 84 -19.91 -8.54 9.51
N GLY A 85 -18.79 -7.98 9.13
CA GLY A 85 -18.00 -8.42 7.97
C GLY A 85 -17.58 -7.29 7.02
N GLY A 86 -17.92 -6.05 7.34
CA GLY A 86 -17.53 -4.88 6.53
C GLY A 86 -16.03 -4.65 6.51
N ILE A 87 -15.55 -4.09 5.42
CA ILE A 87 -14.14 -3.72 5.21
C ILE A 87 -14.03 -2.20 5.31
N LEU A 88 -13.36 -1.72 6.35
CA LEU A 88 -13.08 -0.31 6.55
C LEU A 88 -11.62 -0.01 6.18
N ILE A 89 -11.40 0.91 5.24
CA ILE A 89 -10.07 1.36 4.84
C ILE A 89 -9.88 2.79 5.35
N LEU A 90 -8.85 3.00 6.17
CA LEU A 90 -8.52 4.29 6.76
C LEU A 90 -7.19 4.78 6.20
N GLY A 91 -7.21 5.84 5.40
CA GLY A 91 -6.02 6.58 4.99
C GLY A 91 -5.68 7.65 6.01
N THR A 92 -4.43 7.74 6.43
CA THR A 92 -4.00 8.69 7.46
C THR A 92 -2.96 9.69 6.94
N GLY A 93 -1.69 9.60 7.32
CA GLY A 93 -0.68 10.57 6.93
C GLY A 93 -0.89 11.94 7.60
N PRO A 94 -0.70 13.06 6.87
CA PRO A 94 -0.79 14.40 7.45
C PRO A 94 -2.14 14.70 8.10
N ASN A 95 -3.21 14.14 7.57
CA ASN A 95 -4.59 14.39 7.99
C ASN A 95 -5.13 13.42 9.04
N ALA A 96 -4.26 12.57 9.60
CA ALA A 96 -4.64 11.56 10.59
C ALA A 96 -5.42 12.11 11.80
N GLY A 97 -5.13 13.34 12.23
CA GLY A 97 -5.80 13.96 13.38
C GLY A 97 -7.31 14.05 13.18
N LYS A 98 -7.76 14.50 12.01
CA LYS A 98 -9.17 14.61 11.66
C LYS A 98 -9.77 13.25 11.25
N THR A 99 -9.04 12.48 10.45
CA THR A 99 -9.52 11.18 9.96
C THR A 99 -9.76 10.17 11.08
N LEU A 100 -8.97 10.25 12.15
CA LEU A 100 -9.09 9.35 13.28
C LEU A 100 -9.81 9.98 14.49
N SER A 101 -10.48 11.12 14.33
CA SER A 101 -11.03 11.90 15.46
C SER A 101 -12.18 11.18 16.18
N VAL A 102 -13.03 10.44 15.46
CA VAL A 102 -14.13 9.67 16.08
C VAL A 102 -13.64 8.38 16.75
N PHE A 103 -12.50 7.84 16.32
CA PHE A 103 -11.94 6.60 16.83
C PHE A 103 -11.17 6.85 18.15
N LYS A 104 -11.93 7.08 19.23
CA LYS A 104 -11.39 7.36 20.58
C LYS A 104 -11.68 6.26 21.59
N ASP A 105 -12.44 5.26 21.17
CA ASP A 105 -12.84 4.10 21.97
C ASP A 105 -12.00 2.85 21.62
N ASP A 106 -12.32 1.74 22.26
CA ASP A 106 -11.63 0.46 22.03
C ASP A 106 -11.86 -0.14 20.63
N PHE A 107 -12.71 0.49 19.81
CA PHE A 107 -12.96 -0.01 18.46
C PHE A 107 -11.71 0.09 17.57
N MET A 108 -11.05 1.24 17.58
CA MET A 108 -9.77 1.43 16.91
C MET A 108 -8.92 2.42 17.68
N THR A 109 -7.90 1.93 18.35
CA THR A 109 -6.92 2.74 19.08
C THR A 109 -5.52 2.37 18.67
N GLY A 110 -4.57 3.24 18.93
CA GLY A 110 -3.17 2.98 18.64
C GLY A 110 -2.25 4.08 19.16
N GLU A 111 -0.98 3.74 19.27
CA GLU A 111 0.07 4.69 19.56
C GLU A 111 0.35 5.50 18.28
N ARG A 112 0.31 6.82 18.38
CA ARG A 112 0.61 7.74 17.29
C ARG A 112 1.96 8.38 17.55
N GLY A 113 2.89 8.12 16.65
CA GLY A 113 4.19 8.79 16.61
C GLY A 113 4.16 10.05 15.75
N SER A 114 5.28 10.36 15.13
CA SER A 114 5.45 11.53 14.28
C SER A 114 5.16 11.23 12.81
N LEU A 115 4.88 12.28 12.06
CA LEU A 115 4.87 12.24 10.61
C LEU A 115 6.32 12.18 10.12
N ILE A 116 6.62 11.21 9.29
CA ILE A 116 7.97 10.97 8.75
C ILE A 116 7.92 10.79 7.24
N LYS A 117 9.04 11.06 6.58
CA LYS A 117 9.22 10.78 5.16
C LYS A 117 9.98 9.47 4.99
N LEU A 118 9.38 8.53 4.29
CA LEU A 118 9.98 7.25 3.96
C LEU A 118 10.12 7.09 2.45
N SER A 119 11.26 6.53 2.02
CA SER A 119 11.33 5.91 0.70
C SER A 119 10.49 4.64 0.78
N ALA A 120 9.38 4.60 0.09
CA ALA A 120 8.42 3.52 0.21
C ALA A 120 8.82 2.29 -0.60
N ALA A 121 10.08 1.83 -0.43
CA ALA A 121 10.58 0.63 -1.09
C ALA A 121 9.79 -0.63 -0.68
N GLY A 122 9.19 -0.66 0.51
CA GLY A 122 8.27 -1.73 0.94
C GLY A 122 6.96 -1.75 0.16
N LEU A 123 6.46 -0.59 -0.31
CA LEU A 123 5.46 -0.54 -1.38
C LEU A 123 6.07 -0.96 -2.71
N GLY A 124 7.37 -0.81 -2.89
CA GLY A 124 8.15 -1.19 -4.04
C GLY A 124 8.41 -2.69 -4.19
N ALA A 125 8.14 -3.50 -3.16
CA ALA A 125 7.97 -4.96 -3.33
C ALA A 125 6.80 -5.27 -4.28
N LEU A 126 5.94 -4.29 -4.54
CA LEU A 126 4.91 -4.25 -5.58
C LEU A 126 5.41 -3.58 -6.87
N ALA A 127 6.70 -3.72 -7.22
CA ALA A 127 7.38 -3.25 -8.43
C ALA A 127 7.56 -1.72 -8.55
N GLY A 128 8.73 -1.24 -8.16
CA GLY A 128 9.30 0.01 -8.68
C GLY A 128 8.76 1.31 -8.12
N PHE A 129 8.17 1.33 -6.92
CA PHE A 129 7.88 2.57 -6.23
C PHE A 129 9.17 3.06 -5.53
N ALA A 130 9.85 4.01 -6.13
CA ALA A 130 11.10 4.58 -5.61
C ALA A 130 10.94 5.96 -4.97
N GLU A 131 9.68 6.41 -4.80
CA GLU A 131 9.39 7.76 -4.35
C GLU A 131 9.25 7.83 -2.82
N THR A 132 9.39 9.04 -2.29
CA THR A 132 9.25 9.32 -0.85
C THR A 132 7.82 9.71 -0.57
N ILE A 133 7.20 9.05 0.41
CA ILE A 133 5.86 9.38 0.92
C ILE A 133 5.93 9.89 2.35
N GLU A 134 4.95 10.69 2.73
CA GLU A 134 4.72 11.07 4.12
C GLU A 134 3.85 10.03 4.81
N VAL A 135 4.36 9.43 5.86
CA VAL A 135 3.67 8.40 6.65
C VAL A 135 3.59 8.82 8.11
N LEU A 136 2.48 8.52 8.74
CA LEU A 136 2.36 8.61 10.19
C LEU A 136 2.90 7.33 10.82
N ASP A 137 3.88 7.44 11.72
CA ASP A 137 4.28 6.30 12.55
C ASP A 137 3.15 5.98 13.53
N ILE A 138 2.27 5.06 13.14
CA ILE A 138 1.12 4.63 13.93
C ILE A 138 1.16 3.11 14.12
N LYS A 139 0.97 2.68 15.37
CA LYS A 139 0.84 1.26 15.74
C LYS A 139 -0.53 1.02 16.32
N ALA A 140 -1.41 0.41 15.55
CA ALA A 140 -2.75 0.09 16.01
C ALA A 140 -2.72 -1.03 17.05
N LYS A 141 -3.51 -0.88 18.12
CA LYS A 141 -3.67 -1.92 19.14
C LYS A 141 -4.35 -3.15 18.53
N GLY A 142 -3.68 -4.29 18.61
CA GLY A 142 -4.16 -5.53 17.97
C GLY A 142 -4.03 -5.53 16.46
N GLY A 143 -3.28 -4.58 15.88
CA GLY A 143 -3.00 -4.53 14.46
C GLY A 143 -1.86 -5.47 14.06
N GLU A 144 -2.05 -6.19 12.96
CA GLU A 144 -1.01 -6.96 12.28
C GLU A 144 -0.43 -6.11 11.14
N ALA A 145 0.89 -5.98 11.09
CA ALA A 145 1.55 -5.28 10.01
C ALA A 145 1.48 -6.09 8.71
N LEU A 146 0.86 -5.52 7.69
CA LEU A 146 0.84 -6.10 6.35
C LEU A 146 2.07 -5.67 5.54
N ILE A 147 2.46 -4.41 5.71
CA ILE A 147 3.63 -3.79 5.06
C ILE A 147 4.35 -2.94 6.09
N SER A 148 5.65 -3.16 6.22
CA SER A 148 6.51 -2.36 7.09
C SER A 148 7.79 -1.96 6.37
N GLU A 149 8.28 -0.77 6.66
CA GLU A 149 9.53 -0.23 6.14
C GLU A 149 10.30 0.45 7.27
N ASN A 150 11.56 0.10 7.47
CA ASN A 150 12.41 0.67 8.52
C ASN A 150 11.78 0.68 9.93
N GLY A 151 10.97 -0.36 10.25
CA GLY A 151 10.29 -0.47 11.54
C GLY A 151 8.99 0.32 11.66
N VAL A 152 8.57 1.03 10.61
CA VAL A 152 7.30 1.76 10.53
C VAL A 152 6.28 0.93 9.76
N ASN A 153 5.09 0.79 10.31
CA ASN A 153 4.00 0.08 9.66
C ASN A 153 3.34 0.98 8.63
N ILE A 154 3.48 0.66 7.33
CA ILE A 154 2.85 1.40 6.23
C ILE A 154 1.39 0.99 6.05
N ALA A 155 1.10 -0.30 6.20
CA ALA A 155 -0.26 -0.83 6.19
C ALA A 155 -0.43 -1.87 7.29
N GLN A 156 -1.55 -1.81 8.00
CA GLN A 156 -1.89 -2.71 9.09
C GLN A 156 -3.32 -3.21 8.92
N GLN A 157 -3.56 -4.44 9.36
CA GLN A 157 -4.88 -5.03 9.48
C GLN A 157 -5.28 -5.15 10.94
N ILE A 158 -6.51 -4.80 11.25
CA ILE A 158 -7.10 -4.96 12.58
C ILE A 158 -8.39 -5.75 12.41
N ASP A 159 -8.45 -6.93 12.99
CA ASP A 159 -9.66 -7.76 12.95
C ASP A 159 -10.70 -7.23 13.94
N LYS A 160 -11.96 -7.08 13.49
CA LYS A 160 -13.09 -6.61 14.28
C LYS A 160 -14.32 -7.48 14.01
N GLY A 161 -14.60 -8.38 14.94
CA GLY A 161 -15.70 -9.34 14.75
C GLY A 161 -15.45 -10.22 13.51
N LYS A 162 -16.33 -10.10 12.51
CA LYS A 162 -16.18 -10.78 11.21
C LYS A 162 -15.51 -9.93 10.15
N GLY A 163 -15.41 -8.62 10.38
CA GLY A 163 -14.84 -7.66 9.43
C GLY A 163 -13.45 -7.18 9.81
N ARG A 164 -12.95 -6.22 9.06
CA ARG A 164 -11.56 -5.77 9.15
C ARG A 164 -11.42 -4.28 8.94
N ILE A 165 -10.47 -3.70 9.65
CA ILE A 165 -9.99 -2.35 9.40
C ILE A 165 -8.61 -2.48 8.76
N LEU A 166 -8.44 -1.85 7.61
CA LEU A 166 -7.15 -1.67 6.95
C LEU A 166 -6.69 -0.23 7.23
N LEU A 167 -5.69 -0.10 8.06
CA LEU A 167 -5.12 1.20 8.43
C LEU A 167 -3.88 1.45 7.60
N LEU A 168 -3.93 2.49 6.76
CA LEU A 168 -2.82 2.96 5.95
C LEU A 168 -2.19 4.16 6.64
N SER A 169 -0.89 4.15 6.80
CA SER A 169 -0.13 5.22 7.47
C SER A 169 0.06 6.47 6.59
N PHE A 170 -0.49 6.48 5.39
CA PHE A 170 -0.40 7.55 4.41
C PHE A 170 -1.77 7.98 3.90
N ASP A 171 -1.81 9.13 3.26
CA ASP A 171 -2.99 9.64 2.57
C ASP A 171 -3.00 9.13 1.12
N MET A 172 -4.10 8.44 0.75
CA MET A 172 -4.26 7.87 -0.59
C MET A 172 -4.51 8.91 -1.67
N GLY A 173 -4.97 10.10 -1.30
CA GLY A 173 -5.29 11.19 -2.22
C GLY A 173 -4.10 12.10 -2.55
N LEU A 174 -2.95 11.90 -1.89
CA LEU A 174 -1.75 12.73 -2.10
C LEU A 174 -0.76 12.06 -3.05
N GLU A 175 -0.02 12.91 -3.76
CA GLU A 175 1.14 12.47 -4.53
C GLU A 175 2.25 11.95 -3.61
N PRO A 176 2.98 10.93 -4.02
CA PRO A 176 2.95 10.24 -5.34
C PRO A 176 1.98 9.06 -5.40
N ILE A 177 1.21 8.81 -4.33
CA ILE A 177 0.30 7.65 -4.26
C ILE A 177 -0.84 7.78 -5.28
N SER A 178 -1.43 8.97 -5.41
CA SER A 178 -2.58 9.20 -6.29
C SER A 178 -2.28 8.95 -7.76
N SER A 179 -1.05 9.21 -8.21
CA SER A 179 -0.58 8.97 -9.59
C SER A 179 0.16 7.64 -9.78
N TRP A 180 0.30 6.84 -8.73
CA TRP A 180 1.05 5.59 -8.81
C TRP A 180 0.34 4.56 -9.71
N LYS A 181 1.01 4.13 -10.76
CA LYS A 181 0.44 3.22 -11.79
C LYS A 181 0.01 1.86 -11.26
N LEU A 182 0.51 1.47 -10.08
CA LEU A 182 0.21 0.18 -9.46
C LEU A 182 -0.82 0.25 -8.33
N ASN A 183 -1.44 1.41 -8.11
CA ASN A 183 -2.49 1.62 -7.10
C ASN A 183 -3.57 0.52 -7.13
N ARG A 184 -3.99 0.12 -8.33
CA ARG A 184 -4.98 -0.95 -8.48
C ARG A 184 -4.52 -2.26 -7.86
N TYR A 185 -3.29 -2.67 -8.11
CA TYR A 185 -2.74 -3.92 -7.57
C TYR A 185 -2.53 -3.85 -6.06
N PHE A 186 -2.14 -2.67 -5.57
CA PHE A 186 -2.04 -2.44 -4.14
C PHE A 186 -3.41 -2.58 -3.46
N MET A 187 -4.45 -1.94 -4.00
CA MET A 187 -5.82 -2.04 -3.50
C MET A 187 -6.34 -3.48 -3.57
N GLU A 188 -6.08 -4.19 -4.67
CA GLU A 188 -6.41 -5.61 -4.82
C GLU A 188 -5.79 -6.47 -3.73
N ALA A 189 -4.49 -6.24 -3.43
CA ALA A 189 -3.79 -6.96 -2.37
C ALA A 189 -4.39 -6.68 -0.99
N LEU A 190 -4.77 -5.44 -0.70
CA LEU A 190 -5.43 -5.08 0.56
C LEU A 190 -6.79 -5.76 0.69
N LEU A 191 -7.62 -5.71 -0.34
CA LEU A 191 -8.94 -6.33 -0.34
C LEU A 191 -8.86 -7.86 -0.22
N GLN A 192 -7.90 -8.48 -0.89
CA GLN A 192 -7.65 -9.90 -0.75
C GLN A 192 -7.28 -10.28 0.68
N ARG A 193 -6.42 -9.51 1.32
CA ARG A 193 -6.07 -9.72 2.73
C ARG A 193 -7.28 -9.55 3.65
N ALA A 194 -8.10 -8.54 3.38
CA ALA A 194 -9.29 -8.26 4.17
C ALA A 194 -10.39 -9.32 4.00
N ALA A 195 -10.59 -9.86 2.80
CA ALA A 195 -11.64 -10.82 2.50
C ALA A 195 -11.18 -11.90 1.51
N PRO A 196 -10.27 -12.80 1.92
CA PRO A 196 -9.68 -13.81 1.02
C PRO A 196 -10.71 -14.79 0.45
N ALA A 197 -11.86 -14.96 1.12
CA ALA A 197 -12.96 -15.78 0.60
C ALA A 197 -13.72 -15.12 -0.57
N VAL A 198 -13.59 -13.81 -0.74
CA VAL A 198 -14.29 -13.03 -1.77
C VAL A 198 -13.35 -12.63 -2.91
N TYR A 199 -12.14 -12.19 -2.58
CA TYR A 199 -11.16 -11.71 -3.54
C TYR A 199 -10.04 -12.75 -3.72
N SER A 200 -9.92 -13.32 -4.93
CA SER A 200 -8.85 -14.26 -5.26
C SER A 200 -7.64 -13.52 -5.79
N GLY A 201 -6.50 -13.69 -5.13
CA GLY A 201 -5.25 -12.99 -5.45
C GLY A 201 -4.42 -13.58 -6.58
N GLU A 202 -5.02 -14.25 -7.54
CA GLU A 202 -4.28 -14.86 -8.64
C GLU A 202 -3.39 -13.87 -9.42
N TYR A 203 -3.81 -12.61 -9.47
CA TYR A 203 -3.05 -11.56 -10.17
C TYR A 203 -1.87 -11.06 -9.35
N PHE A 204 -2.05 -10.87 -8.06
CA PHE A 204 -1.00 -10.42 -7.14
C PHE A 204 0.08 -11.48 -6.97
N GLU A 205 -0.31 -12.74 -6.75
CA GLU A 205 0.65 -13.85 -6.65
C GLU A 205 1.44 -14.04 -7.96
N LYS A 206 0.77 -13.90 -9.11
CA LYS A 206 1.43 -13.97 -10.41
C LYS A 206 2.41 -12.82 -10.65
N TYR A 207 2.06 -11.62 -10.20
CA TYR A 207 2.92 -10.44 -10.32
C TYR A 207 4.12 -10.54 -9.38
N MET A 208 3.91 -10.93 -8.12
CA MET A 208 4.99 -11.18 -7.15
C MET A 208 5.84 -12.38 -7.52
N ALA A 209 5.27 -13.39 -8.17
CA ALA A 209 6.04 -14.51 -8.74
C ALA A 209 6.89 -14.07 -9.95
N MET A 210 6.38 -13.13 -10.76
CA MET A 210 7.12 -12.53 -11.87
C MET A 210 8.26 -11.64 -11.35
N ASP A 211 8.02 -10.87 -10.29
CA ASP A 211 9.03 -10.00 -9.68
C ASP A 211 10.14 -10.82 -9.01
N ARG A 212 9.77 -11.85 -8.22
CA ARG A 212 10.74 -12.83 -7.71
C ARG A 212 11.48 -13.57 -8.84
N GLY A 213 10.82 -13.79 -9.97
CA GLY A 213 11.44 -14.34 -11.18
C GLY A 213 12.44 -13.37 -11.82
N TYR A 214 12.21 -12.07 -11.72
CA TYR A 214 13.13 -11.02 -12.20
C TYR A 214 14.37 -10.93 -11.30
N GLU A 215 14.21 -10.89 -9.99
CA GLU A 215 15.33 -10.94 -9.05
C GLU A 215 16.16 -12.21 -9.20
N TYR A 216 15.52 -13.37 -9.33
CA TYR A 216 16.21 -14.63 -9.57
C TYR A 216 16.94 -14.67 -10.92
N ARG A 217 16.39 -14.01 -11.95
CA ARG A 217 17.04 -13.87 -13.28
C ARG A 217 18.23 -12.94 -13.22
N ILE A 218 18.13 -11.82 -12.49
CA ILE A 218 19.22 -10.88 -12.27
C ILE A 218 20.33 -11.54 -11.45
N ASP A 219 20.01 -12.21 -10.35
CA ASP A 219 20.97 -12.92 -9.52
C ASP A 219 21.67 -14.04 -10.31
N ARG A 220 20.95 -14.78 -11.14
CA ARG A 220 21.54 -15.76 -12.05
C ARG A 220 22.40 -15.13 -13.15
N ALA A 221 21.98 -13.98 -13.71
CA ALA A 221 22.75 -13.25 -14.69
C ALA A 221 24.05 -12.68 -14.08
N LEU A 222 23.96 -12.14 -12.85
CA LEU A 222 25.12 -11.65 -12.12
C LEU A 222 26.11 -12.76 -11.75
N ARG A 223 25.61 -13.96 -11.38
CA ARG A 223 26.46 -15.14 -11.12
C ARG A 223 27.07 -15.73 -12.37
N ASN A 224 26.49 -15.51 -13.53
CA ASN A 224 27.02 -15.96 -14.82
C ASN A 224 27.84 -14.91 -15.56
N ILE A 225 28.09 -13.74 -14.98
CA ILE A 225 29.12 -12.84 -15.50
C ILE A 225 30.45 -13.54 -15.29
N PRO A 226 31.18 -13.95 -16.37
CA PRO A 226 32.48 -14.54 -16.19
C PRO A 226 33.33 -13.54 -15.41
N GLU A 227 33.86 -13.99 -14.28
CA GLU A 227 34.84 -13.18 -13.54
C GLU A 227 35.89 -12.73 -14.54
N LEU A 228 35.96 -11.42 -14.81
CA LEU A 228 37.04 -10.87 -15.59
C LEU A 228 38.31 -11.28 -14.85
N PRO A 229 39.18 -12.11 -15.45
CA PRO A 229 40.38 -12.56 -14.78
C PRO A 229 41.19 -11.31 -14.45
N LEU A 230 41.21 -10.95 -13.16
CA LEU A 230 42.09 -9.91 -12.68
C LEU A 230 43.50 -10.28 -13.13
N PRO A 231 44.23 -9.37 -13.76
CA PRO A 231 45.61 -9.66 -14.18
C PRO A 231 46.37 -10.19 -12.97
N GLY A 232 46.98 -11.35 -13.13
CA GLY A 232 47.70 -11.99 -12.04
C GLY A 232 48.69 -11.02 -11.42
N TYR A 233 48.92 -11.10 -10.10
CA TYR A 233 49.83 -10.21 -9.37
C TYR A 233 51.21 -10.04 -10.05
N LYS A 234 51.68 -11.07 -10.74
CA LYS A 234 52.93 -11.04 -11.52
C LYS A 234 52.84 -10.04 -12.68
N THR A 235 51.73 -9.97 -13.39
CA THR A 235 51.51 -9.00 -14.48
C THR A 235 51.46 -7.59 -13.94
N ILE A 236 50.86 -7.38 -12.77
CA ILE A 236 50.84 -6.05 -12.11
C ILE A 236 52.25 -5.63 -11.70
N ILE A 237 53.04 -6.54 -11.13
CA ILE A 237 54.45 -6.27 -10.75
C ILE A 237 55.30 -5.92 -11.96
N ILE A 238 55.17 -6.68 -13.06
CA ILE A 238 55.91 -6.41 -14.31
C ILE A 238 55.53 -5.04 -14.87
N LEU A 239 54.23 -4.71 -14.89
CA LEU A 239 53.73 -3.42 -15.38
C LEU A 239 54.26 -2.25 -14.54
N PHE A 240 54.32 -2.43 -13.20
CA PHE A 240 54.91 -1.45 -12.28
C PHE A 240 56.45 -1.30 -12.50
N ALA A 241 57.16 -2.42 -12.70
CA ALA A 241 58.60 -2.39 -12.94
C ALA A 241 58.93 -1.68 -14.26
N VAL A 242 58.15 -1.95 -15.33
CA VAL A 242 58.30 -1.27 -16.62
C VAL A 242 57.99 0.24 -16.49
N TYR A 243 56.94 0.59 -15.74
CA TYR A 243 56.62 1.99 -15.48
C TYR A 243 57.75 2.73 -14.76
N ILE A 244 58.33 2.15 -13.70
CA ILE A 244 59.45 2.73 -12.97
C ILE A 244 60.67 2.90 -13.88
N LEU A 245 60.96 1.90 -14.72
CA LEU A 245 62.12 1.91 -15.64
C LEU A 245 61.97 2.96 -16.73
N LEU A 246 60.73 3.27 -17.16
CA LEU A 246 60.44 4.31 -18.13
C LEU A 246 60.36 5.72 -17.50
N ALA A 247 59.81 5.82 -16.27
CA ALA A 247 59.60 7.08 -15.58
C ALA A 247 60.92 7.63 -14.97
N ALA A 248 61.83 6.76 -14.51
CA ALA A 248 63.07 7.18 -13.88
C ALA A 248 64.01 8.02 -14.80
N PRO A 249 64.23 7.66 -16.07
CA PRO A 249 65.07 8.51 -16.95
C PRO A 249 64.40 9.80 -17.38
N VAL A 250 63.05 9.87 -17.44
CA VAL A 250 62.32 11.08 -17.84
C VAL A 250 62.31 12.15 -16.74
N SER A 251 62.45 11.77 -15.47
CA SER A 251 62.53 12.72 -14.36
C SER A 251 63.95 13.26 -14.09
N TYR A 252 64.96 12.83 -14.86
CA TYR A 252 66.37 13.26 -14.72
C TYR A 252 66.89 14.06 -15.88
N ILE A 253 66.05 14.39 -16.87
CA ILE A 253 66.34 15.33 -17.99
C ILE A 253 65.46 16.58 -17.76
#